data_0f51697aaf4452717bebb5cb8489a0e1
#
_entry.id   0f51697aaf4452717bebb5cb8489a0e1
#
_cell.length_a   1.000
_cell.length_b   1.000
_cell.length_c   1.000
_cell.angle_alpha   90.00
_cell.angle_beta   90.00
_cell.angle_gamma   90.00
#
_symmetry.space_group_name_H-M   'P 1'
#
loop_
_entity.id
_entity.type
_entity.pdbx_description
1 polymer ?
#
loop_
_entity_poly.entity_id
_entity_poly.type
_entity_poly.pdbx_seq_one_letter_code
_entity_poly.pdbx_strand_id
1 'polypeptide(L)' 'MGLQYKIDVLNALKEKGFNTNKIRTEGLLSQSTLQKFREKKGVSWENLETLCSLLECQPGDLLEYVKE' A
#
# COMPACT_ATOMS: atom_id res chain seq x y z
N MET A 1 -4.05 -18.46 1.63
CA MET A 1 -2.98 -18.56 2.64
C MET A 1 -1.83 -17.65 2.30
N GLY A 2 -0.97 -17.37 3.26
CA GLY A 2 0.15 -16.49 3.07
C GLY A 2 -0.16 -15.06 3.48
N LEU A 3 0.66 -14.13 3.00
CA LEU A 3 0.50 -12.73 3.33
C LEU A 3 -0.61 -12.10 2.51
N GLN A 4 -1.36 -11.24 3.15
CA GLN A 4 -2.40 -10.46 2.47
C GLN A 4 -2.52 -9.09 3.13
N TYR A 5 -3.16 -8.15 2.43
CA TYR A 5 -3.41 -6.83 2.98
C TYR A 5 -4.60 -6.89 3.93
N LYS A 6 -4.45 -6.28 5.09
CA LYS A 6 -5.52 -6.18 6.07
C LYS A 6 -6.54 -5.11 5.70
N ILE A 7 -6.10 -4.13 4.92
CA ILE A 7 -6.91 -2.96 4.60
C ILE A 7 -6.87 -2.72 3.09
N ASP A 8 -7.78 -1.88 2.62
CA ASP A 8 -7.71 -1.39 1.25
C ASP A 8 -6.70 -0.25 1.23
N VAL A 9 -5.48 -0.56 0.75
CA VAL A 9 -4.36 0.38 0.78
C VAL A 9 -4.67 1.67 0.02
N LEU A 10 -5.26 1.54 -1.17
CA LEU A 10 -5.56 2.73 -1.98
C LEU A 10 -6.60 3.61 -1.31
N ASN A 11 -7.59 3.00 -0.68
CA ASN A 11 -8.60 3.76 0.05
C ASN A 11 -8.00 4.44 1.27
N ALA A 12 -7.12 3.74 1.99
CA ALA A 12 -6.45 4.32 3.15
C ALA A 12 -5.60 5.53 2.73
N LEU A 13 -4.88 5.43 1.61
CA LEU A 13 -4.10 6.54 1.10
C LEU A 13 -5.00 7.71 0.74
N LYS A 14 -6.12 7.43 0.10
CA LYS A 14 -7.08 8.45 -0.29
C LYS A 14 -7.63 9.20 0.93
N GLU A 15 -7.92 8.46 1.99
CA GLU A 15 -8.42 9.06 3.24
C GLU A 15 -7.39 9.98 3.89
N LYS A 16 -6.10 9.71 3.64
CA LYS A 16 -5.02 10.56 4.14
C LYS A 16 -4.70 11.71 3.19
N GLY A 17 -5.46 11.85 2.10
CA GLY A 17 -5.23 12.90 1.13
C GLY A 17 -4.31 12.53 -0.01
N PHE A 18 -3.92 11.26 -0.11
CA PHE A 18 -3.04 10.77 -1.18
C PHE A 18 -3.83 9.97 -2.21
N ASN A 19 -4.58 10.66 -3.08
CA ASN A 19 -5.25 9.97 -4.16
C ASN A 19 -4.23 9.55 -5.22
N THR A 20 -4.66 8.70 -6.17
CA THR A 20 -3.72 8.16 -7.17
C THR A 20 -3.11 9.26 -8.03
N ASN A 21 -3.85 10.31 -8.32
CA ASN A 21 -3.34 11.42 -9.11
C ASN A 21 -2.20 12.14 -8.38
N LYS A 22 -2.38 12.41 -7.09
CA LYS A 22 -1.36 13.07 -6.28
C LYS A 22 -0.11 12.18 -6.16
N ILE A 23 -0.31 10.90 -5.90
CA ILE A 23 0.80 9.95 -5.78
C ILE A 23 1.60 9.92 -7.07
N ARG A 24 0.93 9.86 -8.22
CA ARG A 24 1.60 9.84 -9.51
C ARG A 24 2.31 11.16 -9.80
N THR A 25 1.64 12.28 -9.54
CA THR A 25 2.19 13.61 -9.82
C THR A 25 3.43 13.89 -8.98
N GLU A 26 3.43 13.46 -7.73
CA GLU A 26 4.57 13.67 -6.83
C GLU A 26 5.61 12.56 -6.91
N GLY A 27 5.34 11.53 -7.71
CA GLY A 27 6.28 10.44 -7.90
C GLY A 27 6.51 9.58 -6.66
N LEU A 28 5.52 9.49 -5.79
CA LEU A 28 5.64 8.74 -4.54
C LEU A 28 5.69 7.23 -4.77
N LEU A 29 4.87 6.75 -5.70
CA LEU A 29 4.80 5.33 -6.05
C LEU A 29 4.59 5.21 -7.55
N SER A 30 5.13 4.15 -8.15
CA SER A 30 4.98 3.92 -9.57
C SER A 30 3.58 3.40 -9.89
N GLN A 31 3.17 3.51 -11.15
CA GLN A 31 1.88 3.00 -11.59
C GLN A 31 1.80 1.48 -11.44
N SER A 32 2.91 0.78 -11.70
CA SER A 32 2.93 -0.67 -11.54
C SER A 32 2.72 -1.06 -10.08
N THR A 33 3.26 -0.28 -9.14
CA THR A 33 3.07 -0.52 -7.71
C THR A 33 1.60 -0.29 -7.33
N LEU A 34 1.01 0.79 -7.85
CA LEU A 34 -0.40 1.06 -7.60
C LEU A 34 -1.29 -0.06 -8.14
N GLN A 35 -0.93 -0.60 -9.30
CA GLN A 35 -1.66 -1.71 -9.88
C GLN A 35 -1.57 -2.95 -8.99
N LYS A 36 -0.40 -3.21 -8.41
CA LYS A 36 -0.23 -4.33 -7.50
C LYS A 36 -1.12 -4.19 -6.27
N PHE A 37 -1.26 -2.97 -5.76
CA PHE A 37 -2.18 -2.74 -4.64
C PHE A 37 -3.63 -3.03 -5.04
N ARG A 38 -4.04 -2.64 -6.25
CA ARG A 38 -5.39 -2.92 -6.75
C ARG A 38 -5.63 -4.42 -6.87
N GLU A 39 -4.60 -5.15 -7.31
CA GLU A 39 -4.69 -6.60 -7.49
C GLU A 39 -4.36 -7.36 -6.22
N LYS A 40 -4.01 -6.64 -5.15
CA LYS A 40 -3.64 -7.22 -3.86
C LYS A 40 -2.44 -8.14 -3.95
N LYS A 41 -1.48 -7.74 -4.76
CA LYS A 41 -0.23 -8.48 -4.94
C LYS A 41 0.87 -7.89 -4.05
N GLY A 42 1.91 -8.67 -3.82
CA GLY A 42 3.05 -8.23 -3.03
C GLY A 42 3.84 -7.14 -3.69
N VAL A 43 4.53 -6.35 -2.88
CA VAL A 43 5.37 -5.24 -3.33
C VAL A 43 6.71 -5.33 -2.62
N SER A 44 7.66 -4.49 -3.05
CA SER A 44 8.99 -4.46 -2.45
C SER A 44 8.96 -3.87 -1.04
N TRP A 45 10.03 -4.13 -0.29
CA TRP A 45 10.18 -3.54 1.04
C TRP A 45 10.19 -2.02 0.97
N GLU A 46 10.82 -1.47 -0.08
CA GLU A 46 10.86 -0.02 -0.27
C GLU A 46 9.46 0.56 -0.42
N ASN A 47 8.60 -0.13 -1.17
CA ASN A 47 7.22 0.31 -1.32
C ASN A 47 6.45 0.21 -0.02
N LEU A 48 6.72 -0.84 0.79
CA LEU A 48 6.11 -0.97 2.10
C LEU A 48 6.56 0.15 3.04
N GLU A 49 7.85 0.51 3.00
CA GLU A 49 8.36 1.62 3.77
C GLU A 49 7.67 2.92 3.40
N THR A 50 7.48 3.14 2.10
CA THR A 50 6.78 4.33 1.61
C THR A 50 5.35 4.37 2.14
N LEU A 51 4.64 3.24 2.08
CA LEU A 51 3.29 3.16 2.62
C LEU A 51 3.25 3.49 4.11
N CYS A 52 4.15 2.90 4.87
CA CYS A 52 4.20 3.15 6.30
C CYS A 52 4.44 4.62 6.58
N SER A 53 5.31 5.26 5.81
CA SER A 53 5.60 6.68 5.95
C SER A 53 4.37 7.53 5.62
N LEU A 54 3.71 7.24 4.50
CA LEU A 54 2.56 8.04 4.06
C LEU A 54 1.37 7.87 4.98
N LEU A 55 1.14 6.65 5.45
CA LEU A 55 0.00 6.33 6.32
C LEU A 55 0.33 6.48 7.80
N GLU A 56 1.60 6.74 8.13
CA GLU A 56 2.09 6.89 9.50
C GLU A 56 1.68 5.67 10.35
N CYS A 57 1.99 4.49 9.85
CA CYS A 57 1.62 3.24 10.50
C CYS A 57 2.75 2.22 10.42
N GLN A 58 2.54 1.07 11.03
CA GLN A 58 3.48 -0.04 11.02
C GLN A 58 3.07 -1.06 9.98
N PRO A 59 4.02 -1.88 9.48
CA PRO A 59 3.67 -2.93 8.50
C PRO A 59 2.56 -3.86 8.98
N GLY A 60 2.52 -4.15 10.28
CA GLY A 60 1.47 -4.99 10.84
C GLY A 60 0.09 -4.40 10.77
N ASP A 61 0.00 -3.08 10.54
CA ASP A 61 -1.29 -2.43 10.33
C ASP A 61 -1.78 -2.61 8.89
N LEU A 62 -0.87 -2.95 7.98
CA LEU A 62 -1.16 -3.07 6.56
C LEU A 62 -1.33 -4.51 6.12
N LEU A 63 -0.59 -5.42 6.73
CA LEU A 63 -0.44 -6.79 6.27
C LEU A 63 -0.78 -7.78 7.39
N GLU A 64 -1.19 -8.97 6.98
CA GLU A 64 -1.37 -10.07 7.92
C GLU A 64 -1.00 -11.38 7.22
N TYR A 65 -0.60 -12.34 8.01
CA TYR A 65 -0.34 -13.68 7.52
C TYR A 65 -1.54 -14.55 7.84
N VAL A 66 -2.10 -15.18 6.83
CA VAL A 66 -3.25 -16.06 7.01
C VAL A 66 -2.79 -17.51 6.83
N LYS A 67 -2.99 -18.28 7.85
CA LYS A 67 -2.64 -19.69 7.87
C LYS A 67 -3.90 -20.49 7.61
N GLU A 68 -3.80 -21.44 6.69
CA GLU A 68 -4.89 -22.38 6.48
C GLU A 68 -4.79 -23.54 7.42
#